data_ea19e2f1435f002ef0ee07422170a7b0
#
_entry.id   ea19e2f1435f002ef0ee07422170a7b0
#
_cell.length_a   1.000
_cell.length_b   1.000
_cell.length_c   1.000
_cell.angle_alpha   90.00
_cell.angle_beta   90.00
_cell.angle_gamma   90.00
#
_symmetry.space_group_name_H-M   'P 1'
#
loop_
_entity.id
_entity.type
_entity.pdbx_description
1 polymer ?
#
loop_
_entity_poly.entity_id
_entity_poly.type
_entity_poly.pdbx_seq_one_letter_code
_entity_poly.pdbx_strand_id
1 'polypeptide(L)'
;MFEKQKPIQKDKLHDQVYERLCTMLRQGEFNPGESVPVARIAKAFDISPMPVREALMRLQAMGVLSNVSGRSVGVPEVTIKNLTDLRNVRLEVETKAVEWSIKNSNKDFIKDLLVLFDGLIDAEERHDIQSFIKRNYAFHFRLYEQSDSPVLMQIIDNLWLKVSPILYHSKWVGRFKWSNDN
;
A
#
# COMPACT_ATOMS: atom_id res chain seq x y z
N MET A 1 -27.72 18.79 22.21
CA MET A 1 -28.72 17.74 22.16
C MET A 1 -28.11 16.35 21.94
N PHE A 2 -27.02 16.05 22.67
CA PHE A 2 -26.55 14.69 22.85
C PHE A 2 -26.39 14.48 24.35
N GLU A 3 -27.40 13.82 24.96
CA GLU A 3 -27.28 13.37 26.35
C GLU A 3 -26.06 12.49 26.51
N LYS A 4 -25.43 12.48 27.69
CA LYS A 4 -24.20 11.74 28.03
C LYS A 4 -24.30 10.31 27.54
N GLN A 5 -23.74 10.03 26.37
CA GLN A 5 -23.55 8.67 25.89
C GLN A 5 -22.32 8.08 26.56
N LYS A 6 -22.44 6.79 26.95
CA LYS A 6 -21.28 6.03 27.42
C LYS A 6 -20.23 5.95 26.31
N PRO A 7 -18.93 6.07 26.64
CA PRO A 7 -17.89 5.97 25.61
C PRO A 7 -18.00 4.61 24.89
N ILE A 8 -18.03 4.66 23.56
CA ILE A 8 -17.91 3.46 22.73
C ILE A 8 -16.46 2.99 22.87
N GLN A 9 -16.26 1.77 23.38
CA GLN A 9 -14.93 1.16 23.38
C GLN A 9 -14.49 0.93 21.93
N LYS A 10 -13.36 1.53 21.59
CA LYS A 10 -12.75 1.39 20.26
C LYS A 10 -12.27 -0.05 20.10
N ASP A 11 -12.86 -0.78 19.20
CA ASP A 11 -12.55 -2.20 19.01
C ASP A 11 -11.21 -2.31 18.26
N LYS A 12 -10.12 -2.49 19.00
CA LYS A 12 -8.75 -2.58 18.47
C LYS A 12 -8.57 -3.72 17.45
N LEU A 13 -9.46 -4.73 17.49
CA LEU A 13 -9.36 -5.89 16.62
C LEU A 13 -9.64 -5.54 15.15
N HIS A 14 -10.62 -4.70 14.87
CA HIS A 14 -10.94 -4.25 13.50
C HIS A 14 -9.77 -3.51 12.85
N ASP A 15 -9.14 -2.61 13.61
CA ASP A 15 -7.98 -1.86 13.12
C ASP A 15 -6.80 -2.81 12.86
N GLN A 16 -6.55 -3.78 13.73
CA GLN A 16 -5.48 -4.77 13.53
C GLN A 16 -5.71 -5.64 12.30
N VAL A 17 -6.94 -6.09 12.07
CA VAL A 17 -7.31 -6.86 10.87
C VAL A 17 -7.12 -6.02 9.61
N TYR A 18 -7.57 -4.77 9.64
CA TYR A 18 -7.39 -3.83 8.53
C TYR A 18 -5.91 -3.64 8.18
N GLU A 19 -5.06 -3.32 9.16
CA GLU A 19 -3.62 -3.13 8.95
C GLU A 19 -2.93 -4.40 8.44
N ARG A 20 -3.36 -5.56 8.93
CA ARG A 20 -2.84 -6.84 8.44
C ARG A 20 -3.20 -7.09 6.98
N LEU A 21 -4.45 -6.79 6.59
CA LEU A 21 -4.89 -6.89 5.19
C LEU A 21 -4.18 -5.88 4.28
N CYS A 22 -3.95 -4.65 4.75
CA CYS A 22 -3.13 -3.67 4.03
C CYS A 22 -1.71 -4.19 3.80
N THR A 23 -1.12 -4.82 4.82
CA THR A 23 0.21 -5.43 4.71
C THR A 23 0.23 -6.56 3.68
N MET A 24 -0.76 -7.47 3.70
CA MET A 24 -0.88 -8.55 2.73
C MET A 24 -1.05 -8.03 1.29
N LEU A 25 -1.84 -6.96 1.11
CA LEU A 25 -1.99 -6.30 -0.20
C LEU A 25 -0.66 -5.71 -0.69
N ARG A 26 0.08 -5.02 0.19
CA ARG A 26 1.40 -4.45 -0.15
C ARG A 26 2.45 -5.51 -0.45
N GLN A 27 2.33 -6.69 0.14
CA GLN A 27 3.22 -7.84 -0.08
C GLN A 27 2.81 -8.70 -1.30
N GLY A 28 1.71 -8.35 -1.97
CA GLY A 28 1.24 -9.07 -3.15
C GLY A 28 0.68 -10.46 -2.85
N GLU A 29 0.15 -10.69 -1.64
CA GLU A 29 -0.46 -11.97 -1.30
C GLU A 29 -1.80 -12.24 -2.03
N PHE A 30 -2.34 -11.23 -2.71
CA PHE A 30 -3.54 -11.33 -3.53
C PHE A 30 -3.24 -10.91 -4.96
N ASN A 31 -3.64 -11.73 -5.93
CA ASN A 31 -3.50 -11.42 -7.34
C ASN A 31 -4.58 -10.43 -7.83
N PRO A 32 -4.28 -9.60 -8.82
CA PRO A 32 -5.32 -8.86 -9.54
C PRO A 32 -6.41 -9.81 -10.07
N GLY A 33 -7.69 -9.44 -9.89
CA GLY A 33 -8.85 -10.28 -10.21
C GLY A 33 -9.18 -11.36 -9.17
N GLU A 34 -8.32 -11.58 -8.17
CA GLU A 34 -8.54 -12.61 -7.14
C GLU A 34 -9.51 -12.13 -6.07
N SER A 35 -10.45 -13.02 -5.69
CA SER A 35 -11.33 -12.77 -4.54
C SER A 35 -10.59 -12.96 -3.22
N VAL A 36 -10.91 -12.11 -2.24
CA VAL A 36 -10.37 -12.20 -0.88
C VAL A 36 -11.29 -13.07 -0.01
N PRO A 37 -10.92 -14.31 0.31
CA PRO A 37 -11.82 -15.28 0.96
C PRO A 37 -11.90 -15.03 2.47
N VAL A 38 -13.00 -14.39 2.92
CA VAL A 38 -13.27 -14.08 4.33
C VAL A 38 -13.04 -15.25 5.28
N ALA A 39 -13.58 -16.42 4.93
CA ALA A 39 -13.47 -17.60 5.81
C ALA A 39 -12.02 -18.09 5.97
N ARG A 40 -11.22 -18.03 4.90
CA ARG A 40 -9.80 -18.40 4.93
C ARG A 40 -8.98 -17.45 5.80
N ILE A 41 -9.23 -16.14 5.67
CA ILE A 41 -8.56 -15.11 6.46
C ILE A 41 -8.96 -15.20 7.94
N ALA A 42 -10.26 -15.33 8.22
CA ALA A 42 -10.76 -15.47 9.58
C ALA A 42 -10.13 -16.69 10.28
N LYS A 43 -10.05 -17.83 9.57
CA LYS A 43 -9.36 -19.04 10.07
C LYS A 43 -7.86 -18.81 10.29
N ALA A 44 -7.18 -18.13 9.35
CA ALA A 44 -5.74 -17.88 9.45
C ALA A 44 -5.38 -16.92 10.60
N PHE A 45 -6.29 -16.02 10.95
CA PHE A 45 -6.11 -15.06 12.04
C PHE A 45 -6.69 -15.54 13.38
N ASP A 46 -7.32 -16.72 13.39
CA ASP A 46 -8.03 -17.29 14.55
C ASP A 46 -9.07 -16.33 15.16
N ILE A 47 -9.91 -15.74 14.29
CA ILE A 47 -10.96 -14.79 14.67
C ILE A 47 -12.29 -15.13 14.00
N SER A 48 -13.37 -14.50 14.45
CA SER A 48 -14.66 -14.59 13.76
C SER A 48 -14.63 -13.90 12.39
N PRO A 49 -15.52 -14.27 11.45
CA PRO A 49 -15.58 -13.63 10.11
C PRO A 49 -15.95 -12.15 10.12
N MET A 50 -16.58 -11.65 11.18
CA MET A 50 -17.13 -10.27 11.20
C MET A 50 -16.03 -9.20 11.10
N PRO A 51 -14.96 -9.19 11.92
CA PRO A 51 -13.88 -8.21 11.80
C PRO A 51 -13.22 -8.20 10.42
N VAL A 52 -13.11 -9.37 9.78
CA VAL A 52 -12.57 -9.48 8.41
C VAL A 52 -13.50 -8.81 7.41
N ARG A 53 -14.81 -9.06 7.51
CA ARG A 53 -15.80 -8.41 6.61
C ARG A 53 -15.78 -6.89 6.73
N GLU A 54 -15.70 -6.36 7.94
CA GLU A 54 -15.65 -4.92 8.19
C GLU A 54 -14.38 -4.30 7.62
N ALA A 55 -13.23 -4.94 7.81
CA ALA A 55 -11.97 -4.49 7.22
C ALA A 55 -12.01 -4.52 5.67
N LEU A 56 -12.60 -5.56 5.06
CA LEU A 56 -12.79 -5.62 3.61
C LEU A 56 -13.77 -4.55 3.10
N MET A 57 -14.86 -4.28 3.82
CA MET A 57 -15.78 -3.20 3.48
C MET A 57 -15.08 -1.83 3.53
N ARG A 58 -14.20 -1.60 4.50
CA ARG A 58 -13.38 -0.38 4.56
C ARG A 58 -12.46 -0.25 3.35
N LEU A 59 -11.74 -1.31 2.98
CA LEU A 59 -10.89 -1.33 1.78
C LEU A 59 -11.70 -1.14 0.49
N GLN A 60 -12.91 -1.67 0.43
CA GLN A 60 -13.82 -1.48 -0.70
C GLN A 60 -14.35 -0.03 -0.79
N ALA A 61 -14.72 0.57 0.34
CA ALA A 61 -15.12 1.99 0.39
C ALA A 61 -13.98 2.93 -0.06
N MET A 62 -12.73 2.56 0.19
CA MET A 62 -11.54 3.28 -0.29
C MET A 62 -11.21 2.98 -1.76
N GLY A 63 -11.94 2.08 -2.42
CA GLY A 63 -11.70 1.66 -3.79
C GLY A 63 -10.39 0.88 -3.98
N VAL A 64 -9.83 0.31 -2.91
CA VAL A 64 -8.68 -0.61 -2.95
C VAL A 64 -9.13 -1.99 -3.40
N LEU A 65 -10.27 -2.43 -2.92
CA LEU A 65 -10.95 -3.66 -3.36
C LEU A 65 -12.25 -3.32 -4.10
N SER A 66 -12.72 -4.25 -4.91
CA SER A 66 -13.98 -4.14 -5.65
C SER A 66 -14.70 -5.49 -5.70
N ASN A 67 -15.90 -5.53 -6.26
CA ASN A 67 -16.55 -6.79 -6.61
C ASN A 67 -15.87 -7.37 -7.86
N VAL A 68 -15.28 -8.56 -7.76
CA VAL A 68 -14.50 -9.19 -8.85
C VAL A 68 -15.27 -10.32 -9.54
N SER A 69 -16.11 -11.06 -8.81
CA SER A 69 -16.96 -12.12 -9.38
C SER A 69 -18.30 -12.13 -8.64
N GLY A 70 -19.32 -11.60 -9.27
CA GLY A 70 -20.66 -11.55 -8.68
C GLY A 70 -20.69 -10.81 -7.35
N ARG A 71 -20.69 -11.54 -6.23
CA ARG A 71 -20.78 -10.99 -4.87
C ARG A 71 -19.46 -11.02 -4.09
N SER A 72 -18.37 -11.48 -4.71
CA SER A 72 -17.09 -11.63 -4.02
C SER A 72 -16.27 -10.34 -4.09
N VAL A 73 -15.80 -9.88 -2.93
CA VAL A 73 -14.86 -8.76 -2.84
C VAL A 73 -13.46 -9.26 -3.15
N GLY A 74 -12.68 -8.51 -3.90
CA GLY A 74 -11.32 -8.88 -4.27
C GLY A 74 -10.52 -7.72 -4.85
N VAL A 75 -9.30 -8.02 -5.27
CA VAL A 75 -8.41 -7.06 -5.94
C VAL A 75 -8.95 -6.81 -7.36
N PRO A 76 -9.15 -5.56 -7.76
CA PRO A 76 -9.63 -5.24 -9.11
C PRO A 76 -8.73 -5.84 -10.20
N GLU A 77 -9.34 -6.22 -11.33
CA GLU A 77 -8.56 -6.56 -12.53
C GLU A 77 -7.79 -5.35 -13.06
N VAL A 78 -6.62 -5.63 -13.60
CA VAL A 78 -5.75 -4.60 -14.19
C VAL A 78 -6.17 -4.34 -15.63
N THR A 79 -6.56 -3.11 -15.92
CA THR A 79 -6.73 -2.61 -17.28
C THR A 79 -5.71 -1.51 -17.57
N ILE A 80 -5.32 -1.36 -18.83
CA ILE A 80 -4.41 -0.29 -19.27
C ILE A 80 -4.96 1.08 -18.87
N LYS A 81 -6.27 1.29 -19.03
CA LYS A 81 -6.95 2.53 -18.67
C LYS A 81 -6.80 2.84 -17.18
N ASN A 82 -7.13 1.87 -16.31
CA ASN A 82 -7.07 2.07 -14.85
C ASN A 82 -5.62 2.27 -14.37
N LEU A 83 -4.67 1.55 -14.97
CA LEU A 83 -3.25 1.68 -14.65
C LEU A 83 -2.71 3.04 -15.06
N THR A 84 -3.08 3.53 -16.25
CA THR A 84 -2.68 4.85 -16.74
C THR A 84 -3.25 5.96 -15.87
N ASP A 85 -4.53 5.87 -15.50
CA ASP A 85 -5.20 6.83 -14.61
C ASP A 85 -4.54 6.87 -13.23
N LEU A 86 -4.35 5.71 -12.62
CA LEU A 86 -3.67 5.59 -11.32
C LEU A 86 -2.24 6.16 -11.36
N ARG A 87 -1.47 5.86 -12.42
CA ARG A 87 -0.13 6.41 -12.63
C ARG A 87 -0.15 7.95 -12.70
N ASN A 88 -1.05 8.52 -13.49
CA ASN A 88 -1.13 9.97 -13.68
C ASN A 88 -1.44 10.68 -12.35
N VAL A 89 -2.44 10.19 -11.60
CA VAL A 89 -2.77 10.74 -10.27
C VAL A 89 -1.58 10.62 -9.30
N ARG A 90 -0.92 9.45 -9.28
CA ARG A 90 0.27 9.25 -8.44
C ARG A 90 1.39 10.23 -8.76
N LEU A 91 1.66 10.47 -10.04
CA LEU A 91 2.69 11.44 -10.45
C LEU A 91 2.42 12.83 -9.87
N GLU A 92 1.19 13.33 -9.94
CA GLU A 92 0.84 14.63 -9.40
C GLU A 92 1.00 14.69 -7.86
N VAL A 93 0.44 13.70 -7.17
CA VAL A 93 0.39 13.70 -5.71
C VAL A 93 1.77 13.41 -5.09
N GLU A 94 2.49 12.41 -5.63
CA GLU A 94 3.80 12.01 -5.12
C GLU A 94 4.88 13.07 -5.43
N THR A 95 4.82 13.71 -6.60
CA THR A 95 5.69 14.86 -6.92
C THR A 95 5.48 16.00 -5.93
N LYS A 96 4.23 16.28 -5.56
CA LYS A 96 3.93 17.31 -4.57
C LYS A 96 4.50 16.96 -3.19
N ALA A 97 4.43 15.70 -2.79
CA ALA A 97 5.04 15.25 -1.54
C ALA A 97 6.57 15.43 -1.57
N VAL A 98 7.23 15.10 -2.67
CA VAL A 98 8.68 15.30 -2.84
C VAL A 98 9.05 16.77 -2.78
N GLU A 99 8.32 17.66 -3.46
CA GLU A 99 8.55 19.12 -3.41
C GLU A 99 8.49 19.67 -1.99
N TRP A 100 7.51 19.21 -1.18
CA TRP A 100 7.38 19.65 0.21
C TRP A 100 8.46 19.01 1.09
N SER A 101 8.82 17.78 0.84
CA SER A 101 9.89 17.08 1.55
C SER A 101 11.24 17.76 1.37
N ILE A 102 11.55 18.24 0.16
CA ILE A 102 12.78 19.00 -0.13
C ILE A 102 12.83 20.27 0.71
N LYS A 103 11.70 20.99 0.84
CA LYS A 103 11.63 22.22 1.65
C LYS A 103 11.87 21.97 3.13
N ASN A 104 11.44 20.79 3.62
CA ASN A 104 11.57 20.37 5.02
C ASN A 104 12.79 19.49 5.27
N SER A 105 13.69 19.33 4.27
CA SER A 105 14.83 18.43 4.35
C SER A 105 15.90 18.95 5.32
N ASN A 106 16.59 18.02 5.97
CA ASN A 106 17.75 18.28 6.81
C ASN A 106 18.81 17.16 6.63
N LYS A 107 19.97 17.30 7.28
CA LYS A 107 21.07 16.35 7.12
C LYS A 107 20.72 14.94 7.60
N ASP A 108 19.95 14.82 8.68
CA ASP A 108 19.56 13.52 9.24
C ASP A 108 18.57 12.81 8.29
N PHE A 109 17.61 13.54 7.76
CA PHE A 109 16.69 13.01 6.73
C PHE A 109 17.44 12.47 5.50
N ILE A 110 18.42 13.22 4.97
CA ILE A 110 19.22 12.77 3.83
C ILE A 110 20.00 11.49 4.18
N LYS A 111 20.60 11.44 5.39
CA LYS A 111 21.30 10.25 5.86
C LYS A 111 20.37 9.03 5.94
N ASP A 112 19.17 9.19 6.48
CA ASP A 112 18.17 8.12 6.54
C ASP A 112 17.80 7.61 5.14
N LEU A 113 17.56 8.53 4.19
CA LEU A 113 17.25 8.16 2.80
C LEU A 113 18.39 7.38 2.14
N LEU A 114 19.65 7.78 2.36
CA LEU A 114 20.81 7.07 1.81
C LEU A 114 20.89 5.64 2.34
N VAL A 115 20.70 5.44 3.65
CA VAL A 115 20.67 4.08 4.24
C VAL A 115 19.57 3.22 3.64
N LEU A 116 18.37 3.79 3.42
CA LEU A 116 17.25 3.07 2.79
C LEU A 116 17.56 2.76 1.32
N PHE A 117 18.18 3.68 0.60
CA PHE A 117 18.59 3.52 -0.79
C PHE A 117 19.64 2.42 -0.95
N ASP A 118 20.69 2.43 -0.13
CA ASP A 118 21.72 1.38 -0.14
C ASP A 118 21.11 0.00 0.08
N GLY A 119 20.15 -0.08 1.00
CA GLY A 119 19.42 -1.32 1.22
C GLY A 119 18.55 -1.75 0.04
N LEU A 120 18.05 -0.81 -0.75
CA LEU A 120 17.28 -1.10 -1.96
C LEU A 120 18.20 -1.70 -3.04
N ILE A 121 19.36 -1.07 -3.26
CA ILE A 121 20.37 -1.55 -4.21
C ILE A 121 20.86 -2.95 -3.83
N ASP A 122 21.18 -3.19 -2.56
CA ASP A 122 21.60 -4.51 -2.06
C ASP A 122 20.53 -5.61 -2.34
N ALA A 123 19.25 -5.30 -2.17
CA ALA A 123 18.17 -6.23 -2.49
C ALA A 123 18.06 -6.50 -4.01
N GLU A 124 18.27 -5.49 -4.84
CA GLU A 124 18.29 -5.60 -6.30
C GLU A 124 19.46 -6.48 -6.78
N GLU A 125 20.66 -6.23 -6.30
CA GLU A 125 21.87 -7.01 -6.65
C GLU A 125 21.74 -8.50 -6.28
N ARG A 126 21.07 -8.78 -5.16
CA ARG A 126 20.79 -10.16 -4.74
C ARG A 126 19.58 -10.81 -5.42
N HIS A 127 18.89 -10.08 -6.27
CA HIS A 127 17.63 -10.51 -6.89
C HIS A 127 16.56 -10.94 -5.88
N ASP A 128 16.60 -10.36 -4.67
CA ASP A 128 15.61 -10.59 -3.62
C ASP A 128 14.39 -9.68 -3.81
N ILE A 129 13.45 -10.16 -4.61
CA ILE A 129 12.24 -9.41 -5.00
C ILE A 129 11.42 -8.98 -3.78
N GLN A 130 11.31 -9.86 -2.78
CA GLN A 130 10.51 -9.54 -1.58
C GLN A 130 11.15 -8.41 -0.77
N SER A 131 12.46 -8.50 -0.53
CA SER A 131 13.21 -7.44 0.12
C SER A 131 13.19 -6.15 -0.68
N PHE A 132 13.34 -6.22 -1.99
CA PHE A 132 13.29 -5.06 -2.87
C PHE A 132 11.94 -4.31 -2.73
N ILE A 133 10.80 -4.99 -2.85
CA ILE A 133 9.48 -4.37 -2.72
C ILE A 133 9.30 -3.71 -1.36
N LYS A 134 9.68 -4.40 -0.28
CA LYS A 134 9.59 -3.87 1.09
C LYS A 134 10.47 -2.62 1.27
N ARG A 135 11.69 -2.64 0.78
CA ARG A 135 12.64 -1.53 0.88
C ARG A 135 12.25 -0.37 -0.02
N ASN A 136 11.73 -0.65 -1.22
CA ASN A 136 11.18 0.37 -2.12
C ASN A 136 10.02 1.12 -1.46
N TYR A 137 9.10 0.41 -0.82
CA TYR A 137 8.05 1.03 -0.03
C TYR A 137 8.63 1.91 1.09
N ALA A 138 9.55 1.39 1.89
CA ALA A 138 10.15 2.11 3.00
C ALA A 138 10.87 3.38 2.55
N PHE A 139 11.65 3.32 1.46
CA PHE A 139 12.34 4.47 0.88
C PHE A 139 11.35 5.58 0.45
N HIS A 140 10.36 5.21 -0.34
CA HIS A 140 9.38 6.18 -0.84
C HIS A 140 8.54 6.79 0.29
N PHE A 141 8.10 5.99 1.26
CA PHE A 141 7.31 6.50 2.37
C PHE A 141 8.13 7.40 3.29
N ARG A 142 9.40 7.05 3.57
CA ARG A 142 10.29 7.96 4.31
C ARG A 142 10.47 9.30 3.58
N LEU A 143 10.56 9.26 2.25
CA LEU A 143 10.63 10.46 1.42
C LEU A 143 9.36 11.31 1.53
N TYR A 144 8.18 10.69 1.43
CA TYR A 144 6.90 11.44 1.46
C TYR A 144 6.54 11.93 2.86
N GLU A 145 6.86 11.19 3.92
CA GLU A 145 6.63 11.58 5.32
C GLU A 145 7.31 12.90 5.67
N GLN A 146 8.45 13.21 5.07
CA GLN A 146 9.15 14.48 5.27
C GLN A 146 8.37 15.69 4.72
N SER A 147 7.31 15.49 3.94
CA SER A 147 6.39 16.54 3.51
C SER A 147 5.62 17.18 4.68
N ASP A 148 5.56 16.50 5.83
CA ASP A 148 4.83 16.91 7.04
C ASP A 148 3.34 17.20 6.77
N SER A 149 2.74 16.42 5.87
CA SER A 149 1.33 16.54 5.50
C SER A 149 0.56 15.23 5.70
N PRO A 150 -0.13 15.06 6.84
CA PRO A 150 -0.94 13.87 7.09
C PRO A 150 -2.01 13.62 6.03
N VAL A 151 -2.60 14.69 5.49
CA VAL A 151 -3.62 14.59 4.42
C VAL A 151 -3.01 14.02 3.15
N LEU A 152 -1.84 14.51 2.74
CA LEU A 152 -1.13 14.02 1.56
C LEU A 152 -0.71 12.56 1.73
N MET A 153 -0.21 12.19 2.92
CA MET A 153 0.17 10.83 3.25
C MET A 153 -1.01 9.86 3.17
N GLN A 154 -2.21 10.24 3.62
CA GLN A 154 -3.40 9.40 3.49
C GLN A 154 -3.77 9.12 2.03
N ILE A 155 -3.67 10.14 1.18
CA ILE A 155 -3.94 10.00 -0.26
C ILE A 155 -2.91 9.07 -0.90
N ILE A 156 -1.64 9.28 -0.63
CA ILE A 156 -0.54 8.47 -1.16
C ILE A 156 -0.68 7.01 -0.71
N ASP A 157 -0.94 6.75 0.56
CA ASP A 157 -1.08 5.38 1.07
C ASP A 157 -2.24 4.64 0.38
N ASN A 158 -3.37 5.30 0.15
CA ASN A 158 -4.48 4.73 -0.61
C ASN A 158 -4.08 4.38 -2.05
N LEU A 159 -3.35 5.25 -2.73
CA LEU A 159 -2.88 5.02 -4.10
C LEU A 159 -1.86 3.87 -4.15
N TRP A 160 -0.99 3.77 -3.16
CA TRP A 160 -0.04 2.68 -3.04
C TRP A 160 -0.70 1.33 -2.76
N LEU A 161 -1.75 1.28 -1.93
CA LEU A 161 -2.54 0.05 -1.73
C LEU A 161 -3.17 -0.45 -3.03
N LYS A 162 -3.59 0.46 -3.92
CA LYS A 162 -4.16 0.10 -5.24
C LYS A 162 -3.14 -0.44 -6.21
N VAL A 163 -1.91 0.10 -6.19
CA VAL A 163 -0.88 -0.28 -7.16
C VAL A 163 -0.03 -1.47 -6.69
N SER A 164 0.12 -1.69 -5.39
CA SER A 164 1.02 -2.73 -4.84
C SER A 164 0.75 -4.14 -5.35
N PRO A 165 -0.51 -4.65 -5.41
CA PRO A 165 -0.78 -5.96 -5.98
C PRO A 165 -0.34 -6.08 -7.45
N ILE A 166 -0.47 -4.97 -8.20
CA ILE A 166 -0.09 -4.91 -9.61
C ILE A 166 1.43 -4.98 -9.77
N LEU A 167 2.15 -4.18 -8.98
CA LEU A 167 3.61 -4.13 -9.02
C LEU A 167 4.22 -5.48 -8.66
N TYR A 168 3.68 -6.15 -7.65
CA TYR A 168 4.17 -7.45 -7.21
C TYR A 168 3.99 -8.54 -8.27
N HIS A 169 2.81 -8.59 -8.92
CA HIS A 169 2.48 -9.62 -9.91
C HIS A 169 2.85 -9.25 -11.33
N SER A 170 3.22 -7.99 -11.58
CA SER A 170 3.71 -7.61 -12.89
C SER A 170 5.07 -8.27 -13.10
N LYS A 171 5.24 -8.96 -14.24
CA LYS A 171 6.56 -9.40 -14.72
C LYS A 171 7.57 -8.24 -14.87
N TRP A 172 7.17 -7.03 -14.52
CA TRP A 172 7.98 -5.83 -14.48
C TRP A 172 9.04 -5.84 -13.39
N VAL A 173 8.80 -6.51 -12.25
CA VAL A 173 9.81 -6.70 -11.21
C VAL A 173 11.01 -7.49 -11.73
N GLY A 174 10.83 -8.34 -12.74
CA GLY A 174 11.92 -9.05 -13.41
C GLY A 174 12.55 -8.31 -14.60
N ARG A 175 12.08 -7.10 -14.95
CA ARG A 175 12.57 -6.30 -16.08
C ARG A 175 13.14 -4.93 -15.71
N PHE A 176 13.27 -4.58 -14.44
CA PHE A 176 14.11 -3.46 -14.02
C PHE A 176 15.59 -3.87 -14.09
N LYS A 177 16.05 -4.23 -15.27
CA LYS A 177 17.42 -3.92 -15.65
C LYS A 177 17.41 -2.42 -15.92
N TRP A 178 17.94 -1.65 -15.00
CA TRP A 178 18.50 -0.37 -15.35
C TRP A 178 19.55 -0.68 -16.40
N SER A 179 19.23 -0.44 -17.67
CA SER A 179 20.24 -0.44 -18.70
C SER A 179 21.15 0.75 -18.40
N ASN A 180 22.24 0.49 -17.69
CA ASN A 180 23.43 1.33 -17.70
C ASN A 180 24.11 1.20 -19.07
N ASP A 181 23.36 1.32 -20.15
CA ASP A 181 23.89 1.47 -21.49
C ASP A 181 23.71 2.94 -21.88
N ASN A 182 24.63 3.78 -21.36
CA ASN A 182 25.18 4.97 -22.04
C ASN A 182 26.43 5.43 -21.33
#